data_9383eead00d80b8bb440fa4d6b532f9c
#
_entry.id   9383eead00d80b8bb440fa4d6b532f9c
#
_cell.length_a   1.000
_cell.length_b   1.000
_cell.length_c   1.000
_cell.angle_alpha   90.00
_cell.angle_beta   90.00
_cell.angle_gamma   90.00
#
_symmetry.space_group_name_H-M   'P 1'
#
loop_
_entity.id
_entity.type
_entity.pdbx_description
1 polymer ?
#
loop_
_entity_poly.entity_id
_entity_poly.type
_entity_poly.pdbx_seq_one_letter_code
_entity_poly.pdbx_strand_id
1 'polypeptide(L)'
;MSDLLRVDDVHKSYGDEEVLKGISFEMDRGDVDVLVGPSGSGKSTMLRCINRLTEIDSGEIYLDGENVTTPDTDVNALRRNVGMVFQDFNLFAHLTARKNVTLGLRKVKGLDKAEAREIADAQLERVGLLAQAESYPAELSGGQKQRVGIARALAMDPKLLLFDEPTSALDPELVGEVVEVMADLASEGMTMLVVSHEMGFVRSAATDMFVLDDGKIVERGAPTDLFENPEHERTKSFLQGLNSAHGGDG
;
A
#
# COMPACT_ATOMS: atom_id res chain seq x y z
N MET A 1 -21.18 -2.80 10.43
CA MET A 1 -20.06 -1.83 10.49
C MET A 1 -20.02 -1.19 9.12
N SER A 2 -19.67 0.07 8.98
CA SER A 2 -19.59 0.70 7.65
C SER A 2 -18.18 0.49 7.12
N ASP A 3 -18.09 -0.03 5.91
CA ASP A 3 -16.87 -0.18 5.13
C ASP A 3 -16.08 1.15 5.09
N LEU A 4 -14.76 1.07 5.27
CA LEU A 4 -13.88 2.22 5.10
C LEU A 4 -13.64 2.49 3.61
N LEU A 5 -13.38 1.42 2.86
CA LEU A 5 -13.18 1.47 1.41
C LEU A 5 -14.18 0.55 0.73
N ARG A 6 -14.89 1.08 -0.29
CA ARG A 6 -15.71 0.28 -1.19
C ARG A 6 -15.35 0.61 -2.64
N VAL A 7 -15.13 -0.41 -3.41
CA VAL A 7 -14.83 -0.37 -4.84
C VAL A 7 -15.95 -1.09 -5.57
N ASP A 8 -16.62 -0.41 -6.49
CA ASP A 8 -17.79 -0.91 -7.21
C ASP A 8 -17.56 -0.88 -8.72
N ASP A 9 -17.48 -2.07 -9.34
CA ASP A 9 -17.41 -2.31 -10.78
C ASP A 9 -16.42 -1.39 -11.51
N VAL A 10 -15.20 -1.28 -10.96
CA VAL A 10 -14.17 -0.37 -11.47
C VAL A 10 -13.52 -0.94 -12.72
N HIS A 11 -13.52 -0.15 -13.79
CA HIS A 11 -12.88 -0.41 -15.07
C HIS A 11 -11.77 0.62 -15.36
N LYS A 12 -10.68 0.15 -15.97
CA LYS A 12 -9.58 1.00 -16.41
C LYS A 12 -8.87 0.44 -17.63
N SER A 13 -8.70 1.27 -18.64
CA SER A 13 -7.95 0.95 -19.84
C SER A 13 -6.79 1.92 -20.07
N TYR A 14 -5.77 1.45 -20.76
CA TYR A 14 -4.70 2.26 -21.32
C TYR A 14 -4.62 2.02 -22.82
N GLY A 15 -5.07 3.00 -23.61
CA GLY A 15 -5.30 2.79 -25.05
C GLY A 15 -6.36 1.72 -25.28
N ASP A 16 -6.01 0.68 -26.03
CA ASP A 16 -6.94 -0.42 -26.35
C ASP A 16 -6.88 -1.58 -25.35
N GLU A 17 -6.01 -1.50 -24.33
CA GLU A 17 -5.84 -2.55 -23.33
C GLU A 17 -6.63 -2.23 -22.06
N GLU A 18 -7.65 -3.05 -21.75
CA GLU A 18 -8.40 -2.98 -20.50
C GLU A 18 -7.66 -3.72 -19.39
N VAL A 19 -7.18 -2.96 -18.38
CA VAL A 19 -6.34 -3.45 -17.27
C VAL A 19 -7.17 -3.80 -16.03
N LEU A 20 -8.25 -3.05 -15.75
CA LEU A 20 -9.22 -3.41 -14.70
C LEU A 20 -10.56 -3.67 -15.38
N LYS A 21 -11.16 -4.81 -15.08
CA LYS A 21 -12.31 -5.38 -15.79
C LYS A 21 -13.46 -5.66 -14.83
N GLY A 22 -13.96 -4.60 -14.16
CA GLY A 22 -15.07 -4.73 -13.21
C GLY A 22 -14.62 -5.22 -11.84
N ILE A 23 -13.66 -4.54 -11.23
CA ILE A 23 -13.16 -4.85 -9.87
C ILE A 23 -14.16 -4.34 -8.85
N SER A 24 -14.58 -5.24 -7.93
CA SER A 24 -15.46 -4.90 -6.79
C SER A 24 -14.98 -5.58 -5.52
N PHE A 25 -14.83 -4.82 -4.43
CA PHE A 25 -14.53 -5.32 -3.09
C PHE A 25 -14.81 -4.25 -2.03
N GLU A 26 -14.87 -4.68 -0.77
CA GLU A 26 -15.07 -3.82 0.39
C GLU A 26 -14.04 -4.17 1.46
N MET A 27 -13.63 -3.16 2.27
CA MET A 27 -12.73 -3.28 3.40
C MET A 27 -13.31 -2.54 4.59
N ASP A 28 -13.33 -3.17 5.74
CA ASP A 28 -13.67 -2.53 7.01
C ASP A 28 -12.47 -1.79 7.63
N ARG A 29 -12.75 -0.98 8.66
CA ARG A 29 -11.67 -0.32 9.42
C ARG A 29 -10.88 -1.33 10.21
N GLY A 30 -9.55 -1.24 10.13
CA GLY A 30 -8.60 -2.14 10.77
C GLY A 30 -8.26 -3.37 9.94
N ASP A 31 -8.89 -3.57 8.78
CA ASP A 31 -8.53 -4.67 7.88
C ASP A 31 -7.17 -4.43 7.23
N VAL A 32 -6.48 -5.53 7.05
CA VAL A 32 -5.25 -5.63 6.27
C VAL A 32 -5.53 -6.55 5.09
N ASP A 33 -5.87 -5.97 3.94
CA ASP A 33 -6.18 -6.74 2.75
C ASP A 33 -5.00 -6.76 1.79
N VAL A 34 -4.77 -7.90 1.16
CA VAL A 34 -3.61 -8.08 0.29
C VAL A 34 -4.05 -8.47 -1.13
N LEU A 35 -3.61 -7.67 -2.11
CA LEU A 35 -3.76 -7.98 -3.53
C LEU A 35 -2.56 -8.78 -4.01
N VAL A 36 -2.78 -10.00 -4.47
CA VAL A 36 -1.77 -10.87 -5.06
C VAL A 36 -2.14 -11.24 -6.50
N GLY A 37 -1.18 -11.76 -7.25
CA GLY A 37 -1.41 -12.18 -8.63
C GLY A 37 -0.22 -11.91 -9.55
N PRO A 38 -0.22 -12.40 -10.79
CA PRO A 38 0.89 -12.23 -11.73
C PRO A 38 1.18 -10.75 -12.04
N SER A 39 2.37 -10.49 -12.56
CA SER A 39 2.71 -9.14 -13.05
C SER A 39 1.76 -8.74 -14.18
N GLY A 40 1.35 -7.48 -14.19
CA GLY A 40 0.40 -6.97 -15.19
C GLY A 40 -1.09 -7.28 -14.89
N SER A 41 -1.44 -7.96 -13.80
CA SER A 41 -2.85 -8.26 -13.48
C SER A 41 -3.70 -7.07 -13.02
N GLY A 42 -3.10 -5.87 -12.86
CA GLY A 42 -3.84 -4.64 -12.51
C GLY A 42 -3.68 -4.16 -11.06
N LYS A 43 -2.92 -4.87 -10.20
CA LYS A 43 -2.77 -4.55 -8.75
C LYS A 43 -2.36 -3.10 -8.49
N SER A 44 -1.23 -2.67 -9.02
CA SER A 44 -0.73 -1.28 -8.86
C SER A 44 -1.66 -0.25 -9.50
N THR A 45 -2.34 -0.61 -10.59
CA THR A 45 -3.36 0.25 -11.22
C THR A 45 -4.53 0.48 -10.27
N MET A 46 -5.00 -0.58 -9.58
CA MET A 46 -6.09 -0.46 -8.60
C MET A 46 -5.71 0.50 -7.46
N LEU A 47 -4.53 0.35 -6.87
CA LEU A 47 -4.06 1.27 -5.82
C LEU A 47 -4.00 2.72 -6.32
N ARG A 48 -3.51 2.93 -7.55
CA ARG A 48 -3.43 4.28 -8.16
C ARG A 48 -4.81 4.86 -8.44
N CYS A 49 -5.80 4.04 -8.78
CA CYS A 49 -7.18 4.49 -8.94
C CYS A 49 -7.78 4.92 -7.60
N ILE A 50 -7.59 4.17 -6.52
CA ILE A 50 -8.07 4.52 -5.18
C ILE A 50 -7.51 5.88 -4.72
N ASN A 51 -6.23 6.15 -4.96
CA ASN A 51 -5.59 7.43 -4.60
C ASN A 51 -5.74 8.52 -5.68
N ARG A 52 -6.56 8.28 -6.72
CA ARG A 52 -6.76 9.22 -7.83
C ARG A 52 -5.45 9.68 -8.51
N LEU A 53 -4.38 8.85 -8.46
CA LEU A 53 -3.20 9.03 -9.31
C LEU A 53 -3.47 8.64 -10.76
N THR A 54 -4.46 7.76 -10.95
CA THR A 54 -5.01 7.37 -12.24
C THR A 54 -6.53 7.47 -12.12
N GLU A 55 -7.19 8.08 -13.10
CA GLU A 55 -8.65 8.13 -13.17
C GLU A 55 -9.19 6.79 -13.69
N ILE A 56 -10.31 6.35 -13.13
CA ILE A 56 -11.06 5.19 -13.65
C ILE A 56 -11.84 5.57 -14.91
N ASP A 57 -12.20 4.59 -15.73
CA ASP A 57 -13.01 4.83 -16.93
C ASP A 57 -14.52 4.67 -16.62
N SER A 58 -14.86 3.73 -15.71
CA SER A 58 -16.22 3.56 -15.17
C SER A 58 -16.18 2.86 -13.82
N GLY A 59 -17.32 2.80 -13.13
CA GLY A 59 -17.47 2.30 -11.77
C GLY A 59 -17.37 3.41 -10.73
N GLU A 60 -17.29 3.05 -9.46
CA GLU A 60 -17.26 4.00 -8.35
C GLU A 60 -16.32 3.52 -7.24
N ILE A 61 -15.67 4.46 -6.55
CA ILE A 61 -14.86 4.19 -5.36
C ILE A 61 -15.36 5.10 -4.24
N TYR A 62 -15.60 4.51 -3.06
CA TYR A 62 -16.05 5.21 -1.88
C TYR A 62 -15.01 5.07 -0.79
N LEU A 63 -14.68 6.18 -0.13
CA LEU A 63 -13.86 6.21 1.08
C LEU A 63 -14.68 6.82 2.21
N ASP A 64 -14.87 6.05 3.29
CA ASP A 64 -15.65 6.50 4.46
C ASP A 64 -17.06 6.97 4.08
N GLY A 65 -17.68 6.28 3.13
CA GLY A 65 -19.02 6.57 2.60
C GLY A 65 -19.08 7.70 1.56
N GLU A 66 -17.98 8.41 1.28
CA GLU A 66 -17.94 9.47 0.27
C GLU A 66 -17.46 8.91 -1.07
N ASN A 67 -18.21 9.16 -2.17
CA ASN A 67 -17.76 8.82 -3.52
C ASN A 67 -16.58 9.72 -3.92
N VAL A 68 -15.40 9.10 -4.10
CA VAL A 68 -14.16 9.81 -4.41
C VAL A 68 -13.82 9.85 -5.92
N THR A 69 -14.69 9.30 -6.77
CA THR A 69 -14.48 9.24 -8.22
C THR A 69 -15.20 10.35 -8.98
N THR A 70 -15.99 11.17 -8.29
CA THR A 70 -16.73 12.28 -8.91
C THR A 70 -15.80 13.40 -9.38
N PRO A 71 -16.18 14.16 -10.43
CA PRO A 71 -15.37 15.30 -10.89
C PRO A 71 -15.14 16.39 -9.84
N ASP A 72 -16.06 16.54 -8.89
CA ASP A 72 -16.01 17.57 -7.83
C ASP A 72 -15.20 17.13 -6.60
N THR A 73 -14.62 15.92 -6.60
CA THR A 73 -13.83 15.42 -5.48
C THR A 73 -12.60 16.28 -5.20
N ASP A 74 -12.44 16.76 -3.97
CA ASP A 74 -11.18 17.36 -3.50
C ASP A 74 -10.10 16.28 -3.37
N VAL A 75 -9.31 16.12 -4.45
CA VAL A 75 -8.22 15.13 -4.50
C VAL A 75 -7.17 15.37 -3.41
N ASN A 76 -6.98 16.63 -2.97
CA ASN A 76 -6.05 16.91 -1.87
C ASN A 76 -6.62 16.43 -0.53
N ALA A 77 -7.93 16.58 -0.32
CA ALA A 77 -8.60 16.01 0.86
C ALA A 77 -8.54 14.49 0.85
N LEU A 78 -8.81 13.85 -0.27
CA LEU A 78 -8.65 12.41 -0.44
C LEU A 78 -7.24 11.96 -0.06
N ARG A 79 -6.20 12.56 -0.65
CA ARG A 79 -4.79 12.19 -0.42
C ARG A 79 -4.25 12.54 0.97
N ARG A 80 -4.97 13.33 1.77
CA ARG A 80 -4.71 13.46 3.21
C ARG A 80 -5.18 12.22 3.99
N ASN A 81 -6.29 11.62 3.56
CA ASN A 81 -6.89 10.45 4.21
C ASN A 81 -6.35 9.12 3.69
N VAL A 82 -5.72 9.10 2.50
CA VAL A 82 -5.14 7.90 1.87
C VAL A 82 -3.64 8.11 1.71
N GLY A 83 -2.86 7.48 2.57
CA GLY A 83 -1.41 7.44 2.44
C GLY A 83 -1.01 6.42 1.37
N MET A 84 0.08 6.69 0.65
CA MET A 84 0.62 5.75 -0.34
C MET A 84 2.12 5.59 -0.20
N VAL A 85 2.55 4.34 -0.13
CA VAL A 85 3.94 3.89 -0.07
C VAL A 85 4.24 3.18 -1.39
N PHE A 86 5.25 3.67 -2.10
CA PHE A 86 5.61 3.21 -3.44
C PHE A 86 6.78 2.25 -3.42
N GLN A 87 6.91 1.45 -4.46
CA GLN A 87 8.04 0.56 -4.72
C GLN A 87 9.39 1.30 -4.75
N ASP A 88 9.47 2.45 -5.45
CA ASP A 88 10.70 3.22 -5.68
C ASP A 88 10.99 4.27 -4.60
N PHE A 89 10.46 4.10 -3.37
CA PHE A 89 10.61 5.01 -2.22
C PHE A 89 10.09 6.44 -2.46
N ASN A 90 10.29 7.02 -3.63
CA ASN A 90 9.87 8.36 -4.05
C ASN A 90 10.24 9.47 -3.04
N LEU A 91 11.45 9.38 -2.48
CA LEU A 91 11.99 10.42 -1.60
C LEU A 91 12.59 11.56 -2.42
N PHE A 92 12.41 12.77 -1.92
CA PHE A 92 13.07 13.96 -2.46
C PHE A 92 14.57 13.90 -2.11
N ALA A 93 15.43 13.63 -3.11
CA ALA A 93 16.86 13.41 -2.92
C ALA A 93 17.61 14.60 -2.28
N HIS A 94 17.10 15.83 -2.48
CA HIS A 94 17.68 17.08 -1.95
C HIS A 94 17.17 17.45 -0.55
N LEU A 95 16.31 16.62 0.05
CA LEU A 95 15.76 16.78 1.40
C LEU A 95 16.27 15.69 2.32
N THR A 96 16.50 16.02 3.59
CA THR A 96 16.80 15.01 4.63
C THR A 96 15.58 14.13 4.91
N ALA A 97 15.75 13.01 5.63
CA ALA A 97 14.63 12.13 6.04
C ALA A 97 13.53 12.95 6.74
N ARG A 98 13.88 13.73 7.77
CA ARG A 98 12.92 14.63 8.46
C ARG A 98 12.22 15.60 7.51
N LYS A 99 12.95 16.21 6.59
CA LYS A 99 12.37 17.16 5.64
C LYS A 99 11.42 16.47 4.65
N ASN A 100 11.70 15.23 4.25
CA ASN A 100 10.79 14.42 3.44
C ASN A 100 9.45 14.21 4.17
N VAL A 101 9.49 13.90 5.48
CA VAL A 101 8.29 13.71 6.30
C VAL A 101 7.56 15.04 6.55
N THR A 102 8.28 16.12 6.90
CA THR A 102 7.65 17.42 7.24
C THR A 102 7.05 18.14 6.03
N LEU A 103 7.39 17.77 4.80
CA LEU A 103 6.96 18.48 3.61
C LEU A 103 5.44 18.53 3.47
N GLY A 104 4.77 17.39 3.59
CA GLY A 104 3.31 17.29 3.53
C GLY A 104 2.63 18.03 4.67
N LEU A 105 3.15 17.90 5.88
CA LEU A 105 2.64 18.57 7.08
C LEU A 105 2.62 20.10 6.90
N ARG A 106 3.70 20.65 6.36
CA ARG A 106 3.82 22.10 6.17
C ARG A 106 3.06 22.62 4.94
N LYS A 107 3.08 21.88 3.83
CA LYS A 107 2.52 22.36 2.55
C LYS A 107 1.05 22.05 2.40
N VAL A 108 0.56 20.94 2.99
CA VAL A 108 -0.81 20.46 2.83
C VAL A 108 -1.63 20.70 4.10
N LYS A 109 -1.09 20.37 5.29
CA LYS A 109 -1.77 20.63 6.57
C LYS A 109 -1.55 22.05 7.09
N GLY A 110 -0.59 22.81 6.55
CA GLY A 110 -0.32 24.20 6.96
C GLY A 110 0.32 24.35 8.34
N LEU A 111 0.87 23.27 8.92
CA LEU A 111 1.47 23.28 10.24
C LEU A 111 2.73 24.16 10.27
N ASP A 112 3.02 24.75 11.41
CA ASP A 112 4.26 25.47 11.61
C ASP A 112 5.49 24.52 11.62
N LYS A 113 6.69 25.13 11.70
CA LYS A 113 7.94 24.33 11.62
C LYS A 113 8.17 23.46 12.85
N ALA A 114 7.74 23.90 14.03
CA ALA A 114 7.95 23.19 15.28
C ALA A 114 6.98 22.00 15.39
N GLU A 115 5.70 22.24 15.14
CA GLU A 115 4.66 21.19 15.11
C GLU A 115 4.97 20.12 14.07
N ALA A 116 5.31 20.51 12.84
CA ALA A 116 5.65 19.57 11.78
C ALA A 116 6.90 18.75 12.11
N ARG A 117 7.88 19.34 12.83
CA ARG A 117 9.08 18.63 13.26
C ARG A 117 8.74 17.58 14.32
N GLU A 118 7.94 17.94 15.33
CA GLU A 118 7.54 17.03 16.42
C GLU A 118 6.83 15.79 15.85
N ILE A 119 5.85 15.98 14.95
CA ILE A 119 5.16 14.87 14.29
C ILE A 119 6.15 14.04 13.45
N ALA A 120 7.02 14.68 12.69
CA ALA A 120 7.99 13.95 11.85
C ALA A 120 8.97 13.13 12.69
N ASP A 121 9.45 13.69 13.81
CA ASP A 121 10.38 12.99 14.71
C ASP A 121 9.68 11.78 15.35
N ALA A 122 8.42 11.90 15.77
CA ALA A 122 7.63 10.80 16.28
C ALA A 122 7.42 9.69 15.23
N GLN A 123 7.10 10.05 13.97
CA GLN A 123 6.94 9.02 12.93
C GLN A 123 8.28 8.38 12.52
N LEU A 124 9.37 9.12 12.51
CA LEU A 124 10.72 8.55 12.29
C LEU A 124 11.14 7.62 13.42
N GLU A 125 10.80 7.94 14.65
CA GLU A 125 11.03 7.07 15.81
C GLU A 125 10.23 5.78 15.69
N ARG A 126 8.95 5.87 15.30
CA ARG A 126 8.05 4.72 15.08
C ARG A 126 8.59 3.72 14.06
N VAL A 127 9.31 4.18 13.04
CA VAL A 127 9.97 3.31 12.04
C VAL A 127 11.47 3.07 12.34
N GLY A 128 11.94 3.40 13.54
CA GLY A 128 13.31 3.17 14.00
C GLY A 128 14.38 4.03 13.32
N LEU A 129 14.04 5.24 12.83
CA LEU A 129 14.94 6.09 12.03
C LEU A 129 15.15 7.49 12.61
N LEU A 130 14.84 7.75 13.89
CA LEU A 130 15.04 9.07 14.47
C LEU A 130 16.52 9.49 14.43
N ALA A 131 17.45 8.55 14.62
CA ALA A 131 18.89 8.82 14.55
C ALA A 131 19.35 9.25 13.15
N GLN A 132 18.63 8.82 12.07
CA GLN A 132 18.89 9.16 10.67
C GLN A 132 18.07 10.34 10.16
N ALA A 133 17.39 11.08 11.06
CA ALA A 133 16.48 12.16 10.67
C ALA A 133 17.14 13.26 9.82
N GLU A 134 18.42 13.53 9.99
CA GLU A 134 19.18 14.53 9.22
C GLU A 134 19.92 13.92 8.02
N SER A 135 19.87 12.59 7.80
CA SER A 135 20.50 11.93 6.66
C SER A 135 19.71 12.21 5.36
N TYR A 136 20.44 12.36 4.27
CA TYR A 136 19.88 12.45 2.93
C TYR A 136 19.60 11.04 2.37
N PRO A 137 18.70 10.89 1.39
CA PRO A 137 18.41 9.58 0.79
C PRO A 137 19.65 8.84 0.26
N ALA A 138 20.67 9.55 -0.23
CA ALA A 138 21.91 8.94 -0.70
C ALA A 138 22.72 8.25 0.42
N GLU A 139 22.48 8.60 1.68
CA GLU A 139 23.18 8.09 2.86
C GLU A 139 22.41 6.96 3.55
N LEU A 140 21.21 6.62 3.04
CA LEU A 140 20.32 5.62 3.61
C LEU A 140 20.35 4.32 2.80
N SER A 141 20.23 3.17 3.49
CA SER A 141 19.97 1.88 2.84
C SER A 141 18.60 1.86 2.13
N GLY A 142 18.35 0.87 1.29
CA GLY A 142 17.05 0.67 0.64
C GLY A 142 15.92 0.53 1.67
N GLY A 143 16.08 -0.32 2.68
CA GLY A 143 15.11 -0.51 3.75
C GLY A 143 14.88 0.77 4.57
N GLN A 144 15.95 1.55 4.86
CA GLN A 144 15.81 2.84 5.52
C GLN A 144 15.04 3.85 4.66
N LYS A 145 15.30 3.92 3.36
CA LYS A 145 14.53 4.79 2.44
C LYS A 145 13.04 4.43 2.45
N GLN A 146 12.73 3.15 2.41
CA GLN A 146 11.36 2.67 2.44
C GLN A 146 10.67 3.04 3.75
N ARG A 147 11.34 2.83 4.87
CA ARG A 147 10.80 3.22 6.18
C ARG A 147 10.60 4.74 6.32
N VAL A 148 11.46 5.58 5.73
CA VAL A 148 11.18 7.04 5.62
C VAL A 148 9.94 7.30 4.78
N GLY A 149 9.71 6.55 3.68
CA GLY A 149 8.50 6.61 2.87
C GLY A 149 7.24 6.28 3.67
N ILE A 150 7.31 5.24 4.52
CA ILE A 150 6.23 4.86 5.45
C ILE A 150 6.00 5.97 6.47
N ALA A 151 7.04 6.48 7.14
CA ALA A 151 6.93 7.57 8.11
C ALA A 151 6.29 8.84 7.49
N ARG A 152 6.63 9.15 6.23
CA ARG A 152 6.02 10.26 5.47
C ARG A 152 4.53 10.06 5.24
N ALA A 153 4.10 8.84 4.91
CA ALA A 153 2.69 8.52 4.73
C ALA A 153 1.93 8.60 6.07
N LEU A 154 2.48 8.02 7.13
CA LEU A 154 1.92 8.04 8.49
C LEU A 154 1.77 9.45 9.08
N ALA A 155 2.71 10.37 8.78
CA ALA A 155 2.67 11.74 9.29
C ALA A 155 1.41 12.50 8.87
N MET A 156 0.79 12.10 7.76
CA MET A 156 -0.48 12.69 7.33
C MET A 156 -1.68 12.21 8.14
N ASP A 157 -1.51 11.24 9.06
CA ASP A 157 -2.58 10.62 9.84
C ASP A 157 -3.71 10.06 8.93
N PRO A 158 -3.37 9.15 8.02
CA PRO A 158 -4.30 8.64 7.03
C PRO A 158 -5.27 7.62 7.64
N LYS A 159 -6.48 7.52 7.07
CA LYS A 159 -7.46 6.48 7.40
C LYS A 159 -7.13 5.14 6.73
N LEU A 160 -6.46 5.18 5.58
CA LEU A 160 -6.07 4.03 4.76
C LEU A 160 -4.64 4.19 4.28
N LEU A 161 -3.82 3.15 4.41
CA LEU A 161 -2.50 3.06 3.80
C LEU A 161 -2.52 2.10 2.61
N LEU A 162 -2.02 2.56 1.48
CA LEU A 162 -1.80 1.78 0.27
C LEU A 162 -0.31 1.46 0.14
N PHE A 163 0.03 0.19 -0.05
CA PHE A 163 1.41 -0.27 -0.27
C PHE A 163 1.53 -0.90 -1.66
N ASP A 164 2.27 -0.28 -2.55
CA ASP A 164 2.53 -0.77 -3.92
C ASP A 164 3.88 -1.46 -3.97
N GLU A 165 3.93 -2.77 -3.70
CA GLU A 165 5.13 -3.62 -3.67
C GLU A 165 6.29 -3.03 -2.83
N PRO A 166 6.10 -2.76 -1.54
CA PRO A 166 7.03 -1.97 -0.74
C PRO A 166 8.42 -2.60 -0.55
N THR A 167 8.59 -3.87 -0.88
CA THR A 167 9.84 -4.64 -0.68
C THR A 167 10.53 -5.04 -1.96
N SER A 168 9.87 -4.92 -3.12
CA SER A 168 10.37 -5.46 -4.40
C SER A 168 11.66 -4.81 -4.92
N ALA A 169 11.96 -3.56 -4.49
CA ALA A 169 13.20 -2.85 -4.83
C ALA A 169 14.31 -3.01 -3.77
N LEU A 170 14.13 -3.91 -2.79
CA LEU A 170 15.06 -4.11 -1.68
C LEU A 170 15.90 -5.37 -1.89
N ASP A 171 17.14 -5.31 -1.35
CA ASP A 171 17.93 -6.50 -1.14
C ASP A 171 17.22 -7.44 -0.14
N PRO A 172 17.26 -8.77 -0.32
CA PRO A 172 16.56 -9.73 0.55
C PRO A 172 16.84 -9.55 2.05
N GLU A 173 18.06 -9.18 2.41
CA GLU A 173 18.49 -8.93 3.80
C GLU A 173 17.76 -7.73 4.45
N LEU A 174 17.24 -6.80 3.65
CA LEU A 174 16.57 -5.58 4.11
C LEU A 174 15.04 -5.69 4.14
N VAL A 175 14.48 -6.73 3.54
CA VAL A 175 13.02 -6.96 3.45
C VAL A 175 12.40 -7.07 4.85
N GLY A 176 13.08 -7.82 5.75
CA GLY A 176 12.58 -8.07 7.10
C GLY A 176 12.27 -6.79 7.90
N GLU A 177 13.15 -5.77 7.80
CA GLU A 177 12.97 -4.50 8.51
C GLU A 177 11.70 -3.73 8.08
N VAL A 178 11.30 -3.83 6.81
CA VAL A 178 10.10 -3.18 6.29
C VAL A 178 8.86 -3.98 6.64
N VAL A 179 8.93 -5.30 6.53
CA VAL A 179 7.84 -6.23 6.88
C VAL A 179 7.50 -6.12 8.36
N GLU A 180 8.50 -5.99 9.25
CA GLU A 180 8.29 -5.79 10.69
C GLU A 180 7.49 -4.51 10.96
N VAL A 181 7.89 -3.38 10.36
CA VAL A 181 7.13 -2.12 10.48
C VAL A 181 5.69 -2.27 9.98
N MET A 182 5.46 -2.97 8.87
CA MET A 182 4.11 -3.22 8.37
C MET A 182 3.29 -4.10 9.31
N ALA A 183 3.90 -5.12 9.91
CA ALA A 183 3.24 -5.98 10.89
C ALA A 183 2.88 -5.22 12.19
N ASP A 184 3.76 -4.33 12.66
CA ASP A 184 3.46 -3.46 13.79
C ASP A 184 2.25 -2.55 13.50
N LEU A 185 2.22 -1.92 12.32
CA LEU A 185 1.08 -1.10 11.89
C LEU A 185 -0.23 -1.90 11.82
N ALA A 186 -0.18 -3.14 11.33
CA ALA A 186 -1.33 -4.05 11.33
C ALA A 186 -1.82 -4.33 12.76
N SER A 187 -0.89 -4.64 13.67
CA SER A 187 -1.21 -4.93 15.08
C SER A 187 -1.82 -3.74 15.83
N GLU A 188 -1.51 -2.51 15.41
CA GLU A 188 -2.06 -1.26 15.94
C GLU A 188 -3.44 -0.92 15.33
N GLY A 189 -3.96 -1.73 14.40
CA GLY A 189 -5.28 -1.56 13.78
C GLY A 189 -5.28 -0.56 12.61
N MET A 190 -4.12 -0.31 11.97
CA MET A 190 -4.07 0.49 10.75
C MET A 190 -4.75 -0.25 9.61
N THR A 191 -5.70 0.39 8.93
CA THR A 191 -6.30 -0.17 7.72
C THR A 191 -5.32 -0.09 6.55
N MET A 192 -5.04 -1.22 5.92
CA MET A 192 -4.03 -1.30 4.87
C MET A 192 -4.50 -2.13 3.68
N LEU A 193 -4.28 -1.62 2.47
CA LEU A 193 -4.39 -2.40 1.23
C LEU A 193 -2.98 -2.54 0.63
N VAL A 194 -2.52 -3.77 0.54
CA VAL A 194 -1.11 -4.08 0.26
C VAL A 194 -1.00 -4.92 -1.02
N VAL A 195 -0.23 -4.46 -1.98
CA VAL A 195 0.29 -5.32 -3.06
C VAL A 195 1.62 -5.88 -2.58
N SER A 196 1.70 -7.19 -2.38
CA SER A 196 2.92 -7.82 -1.87
C SER A 196 3.10 -9.24 -2.40
N HIS A 197 4.37 -9.65 -2.47
CA HIS A 197 4.81 -11.03 -2.71
C HIS A 197 5.39 -11.69 -1.44
N GLU A 198 5.36 -10.97 -0.30
CA GLU A 198 5.87 -11.44 0.99
C GLU A 198 4.84 -12.35 1.67
N MET A 199 4.84 -13.63 1.32
CA MET A 199 3.83 -14.58 1.81
C MET A 199 3.87 -14.80 3.33
N GLY A 200 5.02 -14.55 3.96
CA GLY A 200 5.14 -14.55 5.43
C GLY A 200 4.27 -13.46 6.06
N PHE A 201 4.33 -12.24 5.53
CA PHE A 201 3.47 -11.13 5.95
C PHE A 201 1.99 -11.43 5.68
N VAL A 202 1.66 -11.91 4.47
CA VAL A 202 0.28 -12.25 4.11
C VAL A 202 -0.33 -13.24 5.09
N ARG A 203 0.40 -14.32 5.43
CA ARG A 203 -0.07 -15.35 6.38
C ARG A 203 -0.25 -14.84 7.80
N SER A 204 0.59 -13.91 8.25
CA SER A 204 0.62 -13.46 9.65
C SER A 204 -0.25 -12.25 9.94
N ALA A 205 -0.48 -11.38 8.97
CA ALA A 205 -1.08 -10.07 9.19
C ALA A 205 -2.32 -9.79 8.34
N ALA A 206 -2.51 -10.47 7.20
CA ALA A 206 -3.64 -10.16 6.33
C ALA A 206 -4.97 -10.70 6.88
N THR A 207 -6.00 -9.85 6.79
CA THR A 207 -7.41 -10.19 7.07
C THR A 207 -7.99 -10.99 5.92
N ASP A 208 -7.86 -10.42 4.70
CA ASP A 208 -8.32 -11.04 3.45
C ASP A 208 -7.22 -10.98 2.37
N MET A 209 -7.26 -11.94 1.46
CA MET A 209 -6.41 -11.99 0.28
C MET A 209 -7.27 -12.01 -0.99
N PHE A 210 -6.97 -11.11 -1.92
CA PHE A 210 -7.60 -11.03 -3.24
C PHE A 210 -6.62 -11.49 -4.31
N VAL A 211 -6.98 -12.49 -5.07
CA VAL A 211 -6.17 -12.96 -6.20
C VAL A 211 -6.65 -12.28 -7.47
N LEU A 212 -5.80 -11.43 -8.05
CA LEU A 212 -6.06 -10.76 -9.32
C LEU A 212 -5.41 -11.53 -10.47
N ASP A 213 -6.19 -11.81 -11.50
CA ASP A 213 -5.70 -12.33 -12.78
C ASP A 213 -6.46 -11.67 -13.93
N ASP A 214 -5.73 -11.24 -14.95
CA ASP A 214 -6.29 -10.59 -16.15
C ASP A 214 -7.32 -9.49 -15.83
N GLY A 215 -7.01 -8.61 -14.88
CA GLY A 215 -7.86 -7.47 -14.51
C GLY A 215 -9.10 -7.80 -13.68
N LYS A 216 -9.23 -9.01 -13.14
CA LYS A 216 -10.36 -9.45 -12.32
C LYS A 216 -9.91 -10.05 -11.00
N ILE A 217 -10.72 -9.92 -9.96
CA ILE A 217 -10.59 -10.74 -8.76
C ILE A 217 -11.15 -12.11 -9.08
N VAL A 218 -10.27 -13.12 -9.16
CA VAL A 218 -10.66 -14.50 -9.49
C VAL A 218 -10.97 -15.33 -8.26
N GLU A 219 -10.39 -14.95 -7.10
CA GLU A 219 -10.66 -15.59 -5.82
C GLU A 219 -10.40 -14.63 -4.68
N ARG A 220 -11.18 -14.74 -3.60
CA ARG A 220 -11.06 -13.96 -2.37
C ARG A 220 -11.29 -14.85 -1.16
N GLY A 221 -10.59 -14.60 -0.06
CA GLY A 221 -10.84 -15.25 1.22
C GLY A 221 -9.71 -15.05 2.22
N ALA A 222 -9.87 -15.64 3.40
CA ALA A 222 -8.83 -15.63 4.40
C ALA A 222 -7.53 -16.27 3.84
N PRO A 223 -6.35 -15.71 4.14
CA PRO A 223 -5.08 -16.26 3.62
C PRO A 223 -4.91 -17.76 3.88
N THR A 224 -5.25 -18.23 5.09
CA THR A 224 -5.18 -19.65 5.45
C THR A 224 -5.94 -20.53 4.48
N ASP A 225 -7.17 -20.15 4.15
CA ASP A 225 -8.04 -20.94 3.28
C ASP A 225 -7.50 -20.99 1.84
N LEU A 226 -7.07 -19.82 1.33
CA LEU A 226 -6.53 -19.72 -0.03
C LEU A 226 -5.17 -20.42 -0.19
N PHE A 227 -4.35 -20.48 0.87
CA PHE A 227 -3.09 -21.21 0.83
C PHE A 227 -3.27 -22.73 0.94
N GLU A 228 -4.27 -23.20 1.71
CA GLU A 228 -4.47 -24.62 1.95
C GLU A 228 -5.40 -25.26 0.91
N ASN A 229 -6.46 -24.57 0.54
CA ASN A 229 -7.53 -25.09 -0.29
C ASN A 229 -7.98 -24.09 -1.38
N PRO A 230 -7.09 -23.59 -2.26
CA PRO A 230 -7.50 -22.69 -3.34
C PRO A 230 -8.48 -23.40 -4.27
N GLU A 231 -9.59 -22.76 -4.60
CA GLU A 231 -10.62 -23.32 -5.49
C GLU A 231 -10.31 -23.05 -6.96
N HIS A 232 -9.89 -21.81 -7.26
CA HIS A 232 -9.67 -21.37 -8.64
C HIS A 232 -8.31 -21.85 -9.19
N GLU A 233 -8.29 -22.37 -10.41
CA GLU A 233 -7.07 -22.92 -11.04
C GLU A 233 -5.93 -21.90 -11.20
N ARG A 234 -6.26 -20.61 -11.43
CA ARG A 234 -5.27 -19.53 -11.50
C ARG A 234 -4.61 -19.28 -10.16
N THR A 235 -5.39 -19.34 -9.06
CA THR A 235 -4.86 -19.23 -7.69
C THR A 235 -3.90 -20.37 -7.38
N LYS A 236 -4.28 -21.61 -7.69
CA LYS A 236 -3.41 -22.80 -7.53
C LYS A 236 -2.09 -22.62 -8.26
N SER A 237 -2.16 -22.26 -9.53
CA SER A 237 -0.97 -22.07 -10.37
C SER A 237 -0.07 -20.95 -9.85
N PHE A 238 -0.66 -19.83 -9.41
CA PHE A 238 0.07 -18.68 -8.84
C PHE A 238 0.79 -19.07 -7.55
N LEU A 239 0.09 -19.70 -6.60
CA LEU A 239 0.66 -20.12 -5.31
C LEU A 239 1.74 -21.19 -5.46
N GLN A 240 1.58 -22.13 -6.40
CA GLN A 240 2.61 -23.12 -6.73
C GLN A 240 3.88 -22.46 -7.28
N GLY A 241 3.73 -21.44 -8.15
CA GLY A 241 4.85 -20.66 -8.68
C GLY A 241 5.64 -19.95 -7.59
N LEU A 242 4.97 -19.37 -6.60
CA LEU A 242 5.61 -18.72 -5.46
C LEU A 242 6.39 -19.70 -4.58
N ASN A 243 5.82 -20.86 -4.29
CA ASN A 243 6.49 -21.90 -3.49
C ASN A 243 7.74 -22.44 -4.20
N SER A 244 7.73 -22.51 -5.53
CA SER A 244 8.89 -22.95 -6.32
C SER A 244 10.01 -21.92 -6.35
N ALA A 245 9.68 -20.63 -6.30
CA ALA A 245 10.65 -19.54 -6.31
C ALA A 245 11.38 -19.35 -4.95
N HIS A 246 10.72 -19.72 -3.84
CA HIS A 246 11.25 -19.59 -2.48
C HIS A 246 11.76 -20.92 -1.89
N GLY A 247 11.54 -22.04 -2.56
CA GLY A 247 11.93 -23.40 -2.11
C GLY A 247 13.28 -23.90 -2.62
N GLY A 248 14.12 -23.06 -3.17
CA GLY A 248 15.40 -23.42 -3.78
C GLY A 248 16.63 -23.43 -2.87
N ASP A 249 16.49 -23.24 -1.55
CA ASP A 249 17.61 -23.37 -0.59
C ASP A 249 17.20 -24.34 0.54
N GLY A 250 17.49 -25.60 0.31
CA GLY A 250 17.43 -26.71 1.28
C GLY A 250 18.74 -27.49 1.24
#